data_618648c90930a379af17baff5166bd14
#
_entry.id   618648c90930a379af17baff5166bd14
#
_cell.length_a   1.000
_cell.length_b   1.000
_cell.length_c   1.000
_cell.angle_alpha   90.00
_cell.angle_beta   90.00
_cell.angle_gamma   90.00
#
_symmetry.space_group_name_H-M   'P 1'
#
loop_
_entity.id
_entity.type
_entity.pdbx_description
1 polymer ?
#
loop_
_entity_poly.entity_id
_entity_poly.type
_entity_poly.pdbx_seq_one_letter_code
_entity_poly.pdbx_strand_id
1 'polypeptide(L)'
;MYFEKIIEKFSALNEVEAIALGGSRATGANDKKSDYDIYVYTTDEISVSTKRDILSECCDIMEISNHYWELEDNCIMKDGIEIDIIYRSIDRMSSFIGEVVEKHTALNGYTTCFWHNVVTCKVLFDRNGRLQAMKERFTVPYPQELKKNIIKRNMNLLSGCLPSYDKQIAKTMAKGDFVSVNHRLAAFLESYFDIIFALNEKTHPGEKRLVEMAKKQCEILPKDFEENLDELFKAMYTENMNEVIKRIYSELKLVVDKNL
;
A
#
# COMPACT_ATOMS: atom_id res chain seq x y z
N MET A 1 22.83 6.85 -16.98
CA MET A 1 21.39 7.22 -17.14
C MET A 1 21.04 8.24 -16.05
N TYR A 2 19.94 9.02 -16.22
CA TYR A 2 19.56 10.07 -15.25
C TYR A 2 19.24 9.50 -13.86
N PHE A 3 18.57 8.35 -13.82
CA PHE A 3 18.25 7.65 -12.57
C PHE A 3 19.49 7.36 -11.71
N GLU A 4 20.52 6.73 -12.28
CA GLU A 4 21.75 6.40 -11.54
C GLU A 4 22.46 7.64 -11.02
N LYS A 5 22.44 8.74 -11.80
CA LYS A 5 23.04 10.01 -11.40
C LYS A 5 22.29 10.63 -10.20
N ILE A 6 20.97 10.51 -10.15
CA ILE A 6 20.16 10.95 -9.01
C ILE A 6 20.56 10.15 -7.77
N ILE A 7 20.62 8.81 -7.88
CA ILE A 7 20.99 7.94 -6.76
C ILE A 7 22.42 8.26 -6.26
N GLU A 8 23.39 8.42 -7.16
CA GLU A 8 24.76 8.77 -6.80
C GLU A 8 24.83 10.09 -6.02
N LYS A 9 24.15 11.13 -6.51
CA LYS A 9 24.17 12.45 -5.86
C LYS A 9 23.48 12.44 -4.50
N PHE A 10 22.31 11.81 -4.37
CA PHE A 10 21.65 11.68 -3.08
C PHE A 10 22.49 10.85 -2.08
N SER A 11 23.11 9.75 -2.52
CA SER A 11 23.95 8.93 -1.64
C SER A 11 25.22 9.62 -1.17
N ALA A 12 25.64 10.70 -1.82
CA ALA A 12 26.78 11.52 -1.38
C ALA A 12 26.43 12.49 -0.24
N LEU A 13 25.14 12.77 0.00
CA LEU A 13 24.70 13.66 1.08
C LEU A 13 24.86 12.99 2.44
N ASN A 14 25.35 13.74 3.44
CA ASN A 14 25.55 13.20 4.80
C ASN A 14 24.21 12.85 5.48
N GLU A 15 23.16 13.58 5.18
CA GLU A 15 21.80 13.37 5.71
C GLU A 15 21.17 12.08 5.20
N VAL A 16 21.67 11.50 4.10
CA VAL A 16 21.13 10.28 3.51
C VAL A 16 21.79 9.04 4.12
N GLU A 17 20.98 8.26 4.84
CA GLU A 17 21.39 6.96 5.40
C GLU A 17 21.27 5.82 4.40
N ALA A 18 20.15 5.78 3.65
CA ALA A 18 19.90 4.72 2.70
C ALA A 18 18.96 5.16 1.57
N ILE A 19 19.00 4.43 0.46
CA ILE A 19 18.09 4.60 -0.68
C ILE A 19 17.58 3.23 -1.11
N ALA A 20 16.28 3.10 -1.30
CA ALA A 20 15.65 1.90 -1.81
C ALA A 20 14.77 2.19 -3.03
N LEU A 21 14.72 1.26 -3.96
CA LEU A 21 13.74 1.24 -5.06
C LEU A 21 12.53 0.42 -4.61
N GLY A 22 11.34 1.00 -4.74
CA GLY A 22 10.06 0.37 -4.48
C GLY A 22 9.26 0.05 -5.74
N GLY A 23 7.97 -0.13 -5.54
CA GLY A 23 6.99 -0.24 -6.61
C GLY A 23 7.22 -1.40 -7.60
N SER A 24 6.71 -1.23 -8.81
CA SER A 24 6.76 -2.26 -9.87
C SER A 24 8.17 -2.59 -10.32
N ARG A 25 9.09 -1.60 -10.29
CA ARG A 25 10.49 -1.79 -10.69
C ARG A 25 11.30 -2.59 -9.67
N ALA A 26 10.94 -2.58 -8.41
CA ALA A 26 11.57 -3.42 -7.40
C ALA A 26 11.16 -4.89 -7.53
N THR A 27 9.91 -5.14 -7.90
CA THR A 27 9.31 -6.49 -7.98
C THR A 27 9.42 -7.14 -9.36
N GLY A 28 9.95 -6.42 -10.36
CA GLY A 28 10.06 -6.91 -11.74
C GLY A 28 8.73 -6.95 -12.50
N ALA A 29 7.70 -6.28 -11.99
CA ALA A 29 6.38 -6.16 -12.62
C ALA A 29 6.24 -4.90 -13.50
N ASN A 30 7.37 -4.25 -13.81
CA ASN A 30 7.42 -2.99 -14.56
C ASN A 30 7.46 -3.20 -16.08
N ASP A 31 7.01 -2.19 -16.79
CA ASP A 31 7.25 -1.99 -18.21
C ASP A 31 8.21 -0.80 -18.47
N LYS A 32 8.43 -0.46 -19.75
CA LYS A 32 9.34 0.63 -20.13
C LYS A 32 8.87 2.02 -19.70
N LYS A 33 7.59 2.19 -19.41
CA LYS A 33 6.97 3.48 -19.02
C LYS A 33 6.69 3.57 -17.52
N SER A 34 6.94 2.49 -16.78
CA SER A 34 6.73 2.50 -15.33
C SER A 34 7.59 3.57 -14.67
N ASP A 35 7.01 4.29 -13.74
CA ASP A 35 7.63 5.25 -12.84
C ASP A 35 8.73 4.62 -11.97
N TYR A 36 9.58 5.45 -11.40
CA TYR A 36 10.51 5.05 -10.35
C TYR A 36 9.97 5.53 -9.00
N ASP A 37 9.64 4.60 -8.11
CA ASP A 37 9.34 4.88 -6.71
C ASP A 37 10.62 4.70 -5.89
N ILE A 38 11.26 5.76 -5.39
CA ILE A 38 12.41 5.65 -4.51
C ILE A 38 12.14 6.17 -3.11
N TYR A 39 12.63 5.44 -2.13
CA TYR A 39 12.57 5.82 -0.73
C TYR A 39 13.96 6.27 -0.29
N VAL A 40 14.10 7.55 0.03
CA VAL A 40 15.32 8.13 0.57
C VAL A 40 15.18 8.23 2.09
N TYR A 41 15.93 7.41 2.80
CA TYR A 41 15.95 7.43 4.25
C TYR A 41 16.98 8.45 4.75
N THR A 42 16.51 9.38 5.58
CA THR A 42 17.33 10.51 6.04
C THR A 42 17.37 10.62 7.55
N THR A 43 18.51 11.13 8.09
CA THR A 43 18.65 11.51 9.50
C THR A 43 18.07 12.89 9.76
N ASP A 44 18.23 13.79 8.81
CA ASP A 44 17.82 15.19 8.86
C ASP A 44 17.16 15.62 7.54
N GLU A 45 16.50 16.77 7.55
CA GLU A 45 15.87 17.32 6.35
C GLU A 45 16.91 17.83 5.34
N ILE A 46 16.79 17.39 4.09
CA ILE A 46 17.60 17.90 2.98
C ILE A 46 16.99 19.23 2.50
N SER A 47 17.81 20.28 2.39
CA SER A 47 17.32 21.59 1.96
C SER A 47 16.72 21.57 0.55
N VAL A 48 15.68 22.39 0.34
CA VAL A 48 15.04 22.54 -0.99
C VAL A 48 16.04 22.95 -2.07
N SER A 49 17.02 23.79 -1.72
CA SER A 49 18.09 24.20 -2.66
C SER A 49 18.96 23.01 -3.08
N THR A 50 19.41 22.20 -2.13
CA THR A 50 20.21 21.01 -2.41
C THR A 50 19.47 20.02 -3.30
N LYS A 51 18.19 19.74 -3.00
CA LYS A 51 17.34 18.87 -3.84
C LYS A 51 17.21 19.45 -5.25
N ARG A 52 16.95 20.75 -5.37
CA ARG A 52 16.82 21.44 -6.67
C ARG A 52 18.11 21.36 -7.50
N ASP A 53 19.26 21.59 -6.88
CA ASP A 53 20.56 21.51 -7.57
C ASP A 53 20.82 20.11 -8.10
N ILE A 54 20.51 19.07 -7.33
CA ILE A 54 20.64 17.69 -7.77
C ILE A 54 19.69 17.36 -8.92
N LEU A 55 18.42 17.66 -8.75
CA LEU A 55 17.35 17.23 -9.66
C LEU A 55 17.34 18.00 -10.98
N SER A 56 17.70 19.29 -10.98
CA SER A 56 17.73 20.12 -12.21
C SER A 56 18.71 19.60 -13.26
N GLU A 57 19.72 18.86 -12.87
CA GLU A 57 20.64 18.23 -13.82
C GLU A 57 20.02 17.02 -14.55
N CYS A 58 19.00 16.41 -13.97
CA CYS A 58 18.42 15.14 -14.43
C CYS A 58 16.96 15.24 -14.87
N CYS A 59 16.22 16.27 -14.41
CA CYS A 59 14.78 16.40 -14.59
C CYS A 59 14.46 17.71 -15.33
N ASP A 60 13.38 17.69 -16.13
CA ASP A 60 12.82 18.83 -16.82
C ASP A 60 11.66 19.46 -16.02
N ILE A 61 10.92 18.64 -15.27
CA ILE A 61 9.80 19.08 -14.40
C ILE A 61 10.07 18.57 -12.99
N MET A 62 9.86 19.46 -12.00
CA MET A 62 10.15 19.16 -10.59
C MET A 62 9.15 19.86 -9.67
N GLU A 63 8.43 19.07 -8.87
CA GLU A 63 7.71 19.53 -7.67
C GLU A 63 8.50 19.09 -6.45
N ILE A 64 9.15 20.01 -5.76
CA ILE A 64 10.10 19.71 -4.70
C ILE A 64 9.50 20.00 -3.33
N SER A 65 9.67 19.06 -2.39
CA SER A 65 9.23 19.16 -0.99
C SER A 65 7.72 19.39 -0.87
N ASN A 66 6.92 18.70 -1.64
CA ASN A 66 5.49 18.68 -1.39
C ASN A 66 5.13 17.76 -0.21
N HIS A 67 3.96 17.99 0.38
CA HIS A 67 3.47 17.31 1.58
C HIS A 67 2.02 16.83 1.38
N TYR A 68 1.63 16.53 0.13
CA TYR A 68 0.25 16.14 -0.12
C TYR A 68 -0.07 14.75 0.43
N TRP A 69 0.90 13.84 0.38
CA TRP A 69 0.80 12.46 0.87
C TRP A 69 1.85 12.17 1.94
N GLU A 70 3.12 12.17 1.55
CA GLU A 70 4.29 12.13 2.42
C GLU A 70 5.15 13.35 2.08
N LEU A 71 6.34 13.48 2.69
CA LEU A 71 7.33 14.44 2.19
C LEU A 71 7.95 13.82 0.94
N GLU A 72 7.74 14.43 -0.20
CA GLU A 72 8.18 13.88 -1.48
C GLU A 72 8.57 14.94 -2.50
N ASP A 73 9.37 14.51 -3.47
CA ASP A 73 9.64 15.25 -4.69
C ASP A 73 9.10 14.43 -5.86
N ASN A 74 8.25 15.03 -6.71
CA ASN A 74 7.71 14.38 -7.91
C ASN A 74 8.34 15.03 -9.13
N CYS A 75 8.99 14.25 -9.99
CA CYS A 75 9.76 14.77 -11.09
C CYS A 75 9.51 13.99 -12.38
N ILE A 76 9.72 14.67 -13.53
CA ILE A 76 9.84 14.03 -14.83
C ILE A 76 11.29 14.18 -15.26
N MET A 77 11.99 13.06 -15.39
CA MET A 77 13.38 13.04 -15.87
C MET A 77 13.48 13.44 -17.35
N LYS A 78 14.66 13.86 -17.77
CA LYS A 78 14.92 14.33 -19.16
C LYS A 78 14.72 13.24 -20.23
N ASP A 79 14.57 11.98 -19.85
CA ASP A 79 14.15 10.87 -20.72
C ASP A 79 12.64 10.64 -20.74
N GLY A 80 11.86 11.49 -20.04
CA GLY A 80 10.41 11.46 -20.00
C GLY A 80 9.83 10.45 -19.01
N ILE A 81 10.65 9.79 -18.17
CA ILE A 81 10.20 8.84 -17.15
C ILE A 81 9.94 9.60 -15.84
N GLU A 82 8.82 9.31 -15.19
CA GLU A 82 8.47 9.87 -13.89
C GLU A 82 9.29 9.22 -12.77
N ILE A 83 9.64 10.02 -11.75
CA ILE A 83 10.31 9.55 -10.55
C ILE A 83 9.70 10.23 -9.33
N ASP A 84 9.24 9.42 -8.37
CA ASP A 84 8.74 9.84 -7.07
C ASP A 84 9.80 9.54 -6.01
N ILE A 85 10.24 10.58 -5.32
CA ILE A 85 11.29 10.52 -4.30
C ILE A 85 10.65 10.79 -2.94
N ILE A 86 10.41 9.75 -2.17
CA ILE A 86 9.73 9.82 -0.88
C ILE A 86 10.76 9.77 0.25
N TYR A 87 10.72 10.77 1.14
CA TYR A 87 11.68 10.92 2.24
C TYR A 87 11.12 10.31 3.53
N ARG A 88 11.89 9.42 4.13
CA ARG A 88 11.49 8.66 5.33
C ARG A 88 12.59 8.57 6.37
N SER A 89 12.23 8.25 7.60
CA SER A 89 13.16 7.89 8.67
C SER A 89 13.15 6.37 8.89
N ILE A 90 14.32 5.75 8.97
CA ILE A 90 14.45 4.31 9.28
C ILE A 90 13.80 4.01 10.64
N ASP A 91 14.04 4.84 11.66
CA ASP A 91 13.51 4.60 13.01
C ASP A 91 11.98 4.67 13.06
N ARG A 92 11.38 5.67 12.40
CA ARG A 92 9.91 5.77 12.33
C ARG A 92 9.30 4.58 11.58
N MET A 93 9.88 4.21 10.45
CA MET A 93 9.41 3.08 9.65
C MET A 93 9.55 1.76 10.41
N SER A 94 10.70 1.53 11.04
CA SER A 94 10.96 0.35 11.87
C SER A 94 10.00 0.26 13.07
N SER A 95 9.71 1.39 13.72
CA SER A 95 8.72 1.45 14.81
C SER A 95 7.32 1.11 14.33
N PHE A 96 6.87 1.71 13.23
CA PHE A 96 5.54 1.46 12.67
C PHE A 96 5.35 0.00 12.26
N ILE A 97 6.33 -0.58 11.55
CA ILE A 97 6.26 -1.99 11.14
C ILE A 97 6.32 -2.90 12.36
N GLY A 98 7.11 -2.56 13.38
CA GLY A 98 7.17 -3.29 14.65
C GLY A 98 5.81 -3.34 15.38
N GLU A 99 5.03 -2.26 15.39
CA GLU A 99 3.65 -2.27 15.92
C GLU A 99 2.76 -3.28 15.19
N VAL A 100 2.91 -3.38 13.88
CA VAL A 100 2.12 -4.30 13.05
C VAL A 100 2.61 -5.74 13.23
N VAL A 101 3.90 -5.99 12.98
CA VAL A 101 4.45 -7.35 12.85
C VAL A 101 4.72 -8.00 14.20
N GLU A 102 5.27 -7.27 15.17
CA GLU A 102 5.69 -7.80 16.47
C GLU A 102 4.61 -7.66 17.55
N LYS A 103 3.81 -6.57 17.49
CA LYS A 103 2.70 -6.36 18.43
C LYS A 103 1.33 -6.77 17.85
N HIS A 104 1.32 -7.24 16.60
CA HIS A 104 0.14 -7.77 15.91
C HIS A 104 -1.02 -6.76 15.82
N THR A 105 -0.70 -5.47 15.67
CA THR A 105 -1.70 -4.40 15.57
C THR A 105 -2.33 -4.39 14.18
N ALA A 106 -3.66 -4.57 14.12
CA ALA A 106 -4.42 -4.48 12.88
C ALA A 106 -4.97 -3.06 12.65
N LEU A 107 -5.00 -2.63 11.39
CA LEU A 107 -5.56 -1.35 10.94
C LEU A 107 -6.90 -1.56 10.21
N ASN A 108 -7.51 -0.47 9.75
CA ASN A 108 -8.71 -0.49 8.92
C ASN A 108 -8.31 -0.51 7.44
N GLY A 109 -7.91 -1.66 6.94
CA GLY A 109 -7.32 -1.79 5.61
C GLY A 109 -5.82 -1.47 5.57
N TYR A 110 -5.15 -1.94 4.54
CA TYR A 110 -3.72 -1.74 4.27
C TYR A 110 -2.76 -2.07 5.43
N THR A 111 -3.15 -2.92 6.38
CA THR A 111 -2.39 -3.17 7.62
C THR A 111 -0.93 -3.48 7.36
N THR A 112 -0.63 -4.29 6.36
CA THR A 112 0.74 -4.76 6.09
C THR A 112 1.40 -4.08 4.90
N CYS A 113 0.88 -2.95 4.41
CA CYS A 113 1.38 -2.28 3.22
C CYS A 113 2.83 -1.76 3.38
N PHE A 114 3.14 -1.09 4.50
CA PHE A 114 4.52 -0.65 4.77
C PHE A 114 5.48 -1.81 5.04
N TRP A 115 4.99 -2.88 5.67
CA TRP A 115 5.76 -4.12 5.80
C TRP A 115 6.09 -4.69 4.42
N HIS A 116 5.09 -4.82 3.52
CA HIS A 116 5.30 -5.23 2.14
C HIS A 116 6.38 -4.38 1.45
N ASN A 117 6.26 -3.07 1.57
CA ASN A 117 7.17 -2.10 0.97
C ASN A 117 8.63 -2.36 1.37
N VAL A 118 8.90 -2.56 2.66
CA VAL A 118 10.25 -2.79 3.18
C VAL A 118 10.81 -4.15 2.76
N VAL A 119 10.03 -5.23 2.85
CA VAL A 119 10.54 -6.57 2.52
C VAL A 119 10.73 -6.79 1.03
N THR A 120 9.98 -6.09 0.18
CA THR A 120 10.08 -6.24 -1.28
C THR A 120 10.97 -5.21 -1.96
N CYS A 121 11.33 -4.09 -1.28
CA CYS A 121 12.18 -3.07 -1.86
C CYS A 121 13.57 -3.62 -2.23
N LYS A 122 14.18 -3.01 -3.26
CA LYS A 122 15.58 -3.25 -3.61
C LYS A 122 16.46 -2.17 -3.00
N VAL A 123 17.37 -2.54 -2.10
CA VAL A 123 18.35 -1.62 -1.53
C VAL A 123 19.32 -1.18 -2.63
N LEU A 124 19.42 0.13 -2.86
CA LEU A 124 20.34 0.74 -3.83
C LEU A 124 21.58 1.32 -3.14
N PHE A 125 21.40 1.87 -1.93
CA PHE A 125 22.45 2.42 -1.10
C PHE A 125 22.08 2.21 0.37
N ASP A 126 23.06 1.88 1.22
CA ASP A 126 22.86 1.76 2.67
C ASP A 126 24.20 2.02 3.37
N ARG A 127 24.36 3.24 3.90
CA ARG A 127 25.63 3.74 4.44
C ARG A 127 26.15 2.91 5.60
N ASN A 128 25.26 2.52 6.50
CA ASN A 128 25.59 1.84 7.75
C ASN A 128 24.89 0.48 7.92
N GLY A 129 24.28 -0.05 6.85
CA GLY A 129 23.57 -1.32 6.89
C GLY A 129 22.24 -1.29 7.67
N ARG A 130 21.74 -0.10 8.05
CA ARG A 130 20.52 0.02 8.88
C ARG A 130 19.24 -0.34 8.14
N LEU A 131 19.15 -0.01 6.86
CA LEU A 131 18.01 -0.40 6.02
C LEU A 131 18.00 -1.91 5.79
N GLN A 132 19.16 -2.49 5.50
CA GLN A 132 19.29 -3.93 5.35
C GLN A 132 18.95 -4.66 6.65
N ALA A 133 19.41 -4.16 7.79
CA ALA A 133 19.07 -4.72 9.11
C ALA A 133 17.55 -4.65 9.40
N MET A 134 16.88 -3.53 9.06
CA MET A 134 15.43 -3.40 9.17
C MET A 134 14.72 -4.42 8.27
N LYS A 135 15.17 -4.56 7.04
CA LYS A 135 14.61 -5.54 6.08
C LYS A 135 14.76 -6.97 6.61
N GLU A 136 15.90 -7.33 7.14
CA GLU A 136 16.17 -8.66 7.74
C GLU A 136 15.28 -8.89 8.97
N ARG A 137 15.16 -7.91 9.88
CA ARG A 137 14.30 -7.96 11.07
C ARG A 137 12.85 -8.32 10.71
N PHE A 138 12.34 -7.76 9.62
CA PHE A 138 10.96 -7.95 9.21
C PHE A 138 10.76 -9.00 8.09
N THR A 139 11.82 -9.65 7.63
CA THR A 139 11.71 -10.82 6.74
C THR A 139 11.45 -12.07 7.58
N VAL A 140 10.23 -12.19 8.06
CA VAL A 140 9.76 -13.23 8.98
C VAL A 140 8.53 -13.94 8.42
N PRO A 141 8.23 -15.18 8.87
CA PRO A 141 6.94 -15.82 8.58
C PRO A 141 5.79 -14.93 9.02
N TYR A 142 4.67 -14.99 8.30
CA TYR A 142 3.49 -14.17 8.61
C TYR A 142 2.95 -14.51 10.00
N PRO A 143 2.88 -13.57 10.97
CA PRO A 143 2.47 -13.87 12.33
C PRO A 143 1.00 -14.29 12.39
N GLN A 144 0.72 -15.45 12.96
CA GLN A 144 -0.64 -16.00 13.01
C GLN A 144 -1.59 -15.14 13.84
N GLU A 145 -1.09 -14.48 14.89
CA GLU A 145 -1.90 -13.57 15.70
C GLU A 145 -2.25 -12.29 14.93
N LEU A 146 -1.33 -11.76 14.13
CA LEU A 146 -1.60 -10.63 13.23
C LEU A 146 -2.69 -10.99 12.20
N LYS A 147 -2.59 -12.19 11.58
CA LYS A 147 -3.61 -12.72 10.66
C LYS A 147 -4.99 -12.70 11.30
N LYS A 148 -5.13 -13.27 12.50
CA LYS A 148 -6.40 -13.30 13.24
C LYS A 148 -6.92 -11.91 13.57
N ASN A 149 -6.04 -11.00 14.01
CA ASN A 149 -6.41 -9.64 14.38
C ASN A 149 -6.90 -8.84 13.18
N ILE A 150 -6.21 -8.93 12.03
CA ILE A 150 -6.62 -8.28 10.77
C ILE A 150 -8.00 -8.79 10.35
N ILE A 151 -8.17 -10.11 10.28
CA ILE A 151 -9.43 -10.72 9.85
C ILE A 151 -10.56 -10.34 10.80
N LYS A 152 -10.39 -10.50 12.12
CA LYS A 152 -11.41 -10.16 13.13
C LYS A 152 -11.81 -8.68 13.04
N ARG A 153 -10.84 -7.77 12.97
CA ARG A 153 -11.10 -6.33 12.90
C ARG A 153 -11.86 -5.97 11.65
N ASN A 154 -11.36 -6.35 10.49
CA ASN A 154 -11.90 -5.94 9.21
C ASN A 154 -13.23 -6.65 8.88
N MET A 155 -13.44 -7.91 9.26
CA MET A 155 -14.75 -8.58 9.16
C MET A 155 -15.84 -7.83 9.96
N ASN A 156 -15.49 -7.34 11.16
CA ASN A 156 -16.42 -6.51 11.94
C ASN A 156 -16.76 -5.18 11.23
N LEU A 157 -15.78 -4.55 10.59
CA LEU A 157 -15.99 -3.32 9.83
C LEU A 157 -16.85 -3.56 8.58
N LEU A 158 -16.68 -4.70 7.90
CA LEU A 158 -17.50 -5.03 6.73
C LEU A 158 -18.99 -5.18 7.08
N SER A 159 -19.33 -6.01 8.10
CA SER A 159 -20.74 -6.30 8.46
C SER A 159 -20.98 -6.69 9.92
N GLY A 160 -19.97 -6.75 10.79
CA GLY A 160 -20.09 -7.33 12.14
C GLY A 160 -20.52 -6.35 13.25
N CYS A 161 -20.34 -5.03 13.09
CA CYS A 161 -20.63 -4.03 14.10
C CYS A 161 -21.81 -3.12 13.73
N LEU A 162 -22.26 -2.27 14.68
CA LEU A 162 -23.37 -1.34 14.40
C LEU A 162 -23.03 -0.34 13.28
N PRO A 163 -21.84 0.33 13.29
CA PRO A 163 -21.44 1.23 12.21
C PRO A 163 -20.68 0.52 11.07
N SER A 164 -21.05 -0.72 10.75
CA SER A 164 -20.38 -1.46 9.65
C SER A 164 -20.62 -0.82 8.28
N TYR A 165 -19.70 -1.04 7.36
CA TYR A 165 -19.74 -0.40 6.04
C TYR A 165 -20.97 -0.79 5.24
N ASP A 166 -21.39 -2.06 5.26
CA ASP A 166 -22.61 -2.53 4.59
C ASP A 166 -23.86 -1.74 5.04
N LYS A 167 -24.03 -1.54 6.35
CA LYS A 167 -25.16 -0.78 6.92
C LYS A 167 -25.07 0.70 6.58
N GLN A 168 -23.85 1.27 6.60
CA GLN A 168 -23.65 2.67 6.24
C GLN A 168 -23.92 2.90 4.75
N ILE A 169 -23.48 2.00 3.87
CA ILE A 169 -23.77 2.05 2.43
C ILE A 169 -25.28 1.96 2.20
N ALA A 170 -25.96 0.98 2.79
CA ALA A 170 -27.40 0.82 2.64
C ALA A 170 -28.18 2.07 3.09
N LYS A 171 -27.76 2.68 4.23
CA LYS A 171 -28.38 3.91 4.76
C LYS A 171 -28.20 5.11 3.85
N THR A 172 -27.00 5.27 3.27
CA THR A 172 -26.71 6.41 2.39
C THR A 172 -27.30 6.22 0.99
N MET A 173 -27.35 4.98 0.48
CA MET A 173 -28.08 4.62 -0.74
C MET A 173 -29.58 5.01 -0.64
N ALA A 174 -30.24 4.65 0.45
CA ALA A 174 -31.65 4.98 0.68
C ALA A 174 -31.93 6.49 0.71
N LYS A 175 -30.89 7.31 0.93
CA LYS A 175 -30.99 8.78 0.93
C LYS A 175 -30.57 9.43 -0.38
N GLY A 176 -30.07 8.66 -1.35
CA GLY A 176 -29.48 9.18 -2.59
C GLY A 176 -28.16 9.95 -2.37
N ASP A 177 -27.47 9.72 -1.22
CA ASP A 177 -26.19 10.36 -0.90
C ASP A 177 -25.04 9.54 -1.49
N PHE A 178 -24.84 9.68 -2.80
CA PHE A 178 -23.83 8.89 -3.55
C PHE A 178 -22.38 9.24 -3.21
N VAL A 179 -22.12 10.46 -2.73
CA VAL A 179 -20.77 10.82 -2.23
C VAL A 179 -20.42 9.98 -1.01
N SER A 180 -21.33 9.89 -0.03
CA SER A 180 -21.11 9.04 1.14
C SER A 180 -21.06 7.55 0.79
N VAL A 181 -21.84 7.09 -0.19
CA VAL A 181 -21.77 5.71 -0.72
C VAL A 181 -20.35 5.42 -1.22
N ASN A 182 -19.80 6.29 -2.08
CA ASN A 182 -18.45 6.10 -2.63
C ASN A 182 -17.37 6.02 -1.57
N HIS A 183 -17.39 6.92 -0.57
CA HIS A 183 -16.45 6.89 0.56
C HIS A 183 -16.53 5.57 1.35
N ARG A 184 -17.75 5.07 1.60
CA ARG A 184 -17.94 3.82 2.35
C ARG A 184 -17.59 2.59 1.53
N LEU A 185 -17.82 2.63 0.22
CA LEU A 185 -17.43 1.56 -0.68
C LEU A 185 -15.91 1.44 -0.76
N ALA A 186 -15.19 2.56 -0.89
CA ALA A 186 -13.72 2.54 -0.85
C ALA A 186 -13.21 1.88 0.43
N ALA A 187 -13.70 2.33 1.60
CA ALA A 187 -13.31 1.75 2.90
C ALA A 187 -13.72 0.27 3.07
N PHE A 188 -14.85 -0.14 2.46
CA PHE A 188 -15.24 -1.55 2.39
C PHE A 188 -14.23 -2.38 1.61
N LEU A 189 -13.82 -1.92 0.45
CA LEU A 189 -12.84 -2.60 -0.40
C LEU A 189 -11.45 -2.66 0.26
N GLU A 190 -11.00 -1.59 0.92
CA GLU A 190 -9.76 -1.59 1.72
C GLU A 190 -9.75 -2.71 2.75
N SER A 191 -10.82 -2.81 3.55
CA SER A 191 -10.97 -3.88 4.54
C SER A 191 -11.12 -5.27 3.93
N TYR A 192 -11.81 -5.39 2.81
CA TYR A 192 -12.00 -6.65 2.08
C TYR A 192 -10.65 -7.23 1.60
N PHE A 193 -9.82 -6.43 0.96
CA PHE A 193 -8.52 -6.87 0.47
C PHE A 193 -7.51 -7.12 1.59
N ASP A 194 -7.58 -6.36 2.69
CA ASP A 194 -6.74 -6.62 3.86
C ASP A 194 -7.01 -8.02 4.44
N ILE A 195 -8.29 -8.45 4.49
CA ILE A 195 -8.67 -9.80 4.88
C ILE A 195 -8.14 -10.84 3.88
N ILE A 196 -8.32 -10.62 2.57
CA ILE A 196 -7.89 -11.56 1.53
C ILE A 196 -6.38 -11.83 1.65
N PHE A 197 -5.55 -10.79 1.72
CA PHE A 197 -4.10 -10.96 1.84
C PHE A 197 -3.71 -11.58 3.17
N ALA A 198 -4.31 -11.17 4.29
CA ALA A 198 -4.04 -11.76 5.60
C ALA A 198 -4.43 -13.25 5.67
N LEU A 199 -5.56 -13.63 5.09
CA LEU A 199 -6.03 -15.02 5.03
C LEU A 199 -5.02 -15.94 4.34
N ASN A 200 -4.36 -15.43 3.30
CA ASN A 200 -3.34 -16.10 2.51
C ASN A 200 -1.91 -15.90 3.04
N GLU A 201 -1.74 -15.24 4.19
CA GLU A 201 -0.41 -14.96 4.77
C GLU A 201 0.50 -14.20 3.81
N LYS A 202 -0.09 -13.28 3.04
CA LYS A 202 0.58 -12.37 2.13
C LYS A 202 0.51 -10.95 2.68
N THR A 203 1.60 -10.21 2.51
CA THR A 203 1.59 -8.79 2.82
C THR A 203 0.79 -8.02 1.76
N HIS A 204 0.04 -7.00 2.17
CA HIS A 204 -0.81 -6.18 1.29
C HIS A 204 0.06 -5.33 0.33
N PRO A 205 -0.10 -5.45 -0.99
CA PRO A 205 0.83 -4.82 -1.96
C PRO A 205 0.60 -3.32 -2.20
N GLY A 206 -0.42 -2.72 -1.60
CA GLY A 206 -0.88 -1.36 -1.88
C GLY A 206 -2.20 -1.35 -2.65
N GLU A 207 -2.59 -0.19 -3.17
CA GLU A 207 -3.92 0.02 -3.77
C GLU A 207 -4.06 -0.41 -5.24
N LYS A 208 -2.92 -0.48 -5.96
CA LYS A 208 -2.92 -0.68 -7.41
C LYS A 208 -3.13 -2.16 -7.78
N ARG A 209 -4.01 -2.44 -8.74
CA ARG A 209 -4.21 -3.78 -9.33
C ARG A 209 -4.54 -4.89 -8.32
N LEU A 210 -5.32 -4.59 -7.29
CA LEU A 210 -5.58 -5.51 -6.17
C LEU A 210 -6.20 -6.84 -6.59
N VAL A 211 -7.13 -6.83 -7.56
CA VAL A 211 -7.77 -8.06 -8.08
C VAL A 211 -6.73 -8.96 -8.76
N GLU A 212 -5.92 -8.39 -9.65
CA GLU A 212 -4.84 -9.09 -10.34
C GLU A 212 -3.81 -9.67 -9.34
N MET A 213 -3.40 -8.84 -8.37
CA MET A 213 -2.43 -9.25 -7.35
C MET A 213 -2.97 -10.35 -6.44
N ALA A 214 -4.24 -10.26 -6.03
CA ALA A 214 -4.89 -11.32 -5.25
C ALA A 214 -4.96 -12.64 -6.05
N LYS A 215 -5.39 -12.60 -7.30
CA LYS A 215 -5.42 -13.81 -8.17
C LYS A 215 -4.05 -14.43 -8.37
N LYS A 216 -2.99 -13.62 -8.42
CA LYS A 216 -1.61 -14.09 -8.63
C LYS A 216 -0.98 -14.69 -7.38
N GLN A 217 -1.31 -14.14 -6.20
CA GLN A 217 -0.57 -14.45 -4.95
C GLN A 217 -1.38 -15.26 -3.94
N CYS A 218 -2.72 -15.27 -4.06
CA CYS A 218 -3.61 -15.87 -3.08
C CYS A 218 -4.23 -17.16 -3.63
N GLU A 219 -4.11 -18.25 -2.86
CA GLU A 219 -4.73 -19.54 -3.17
C GLU A 219 -6.17 -19.62 -2.62
N ILE A 220 -6.42 -18.93 -1.50
CA ILE A 220 -7.72 -18.92 -0.81
C ILE A 220 -8.45 -17.63 -1.21
N LEU A 221 -9.37 -17.75 -2.15
CA LEU A 221 -10.24 -16.66 -2.60
C LEU A 221 -11.72 -17.05 -2.39
N PRO A 222 -12.62 -16.07 -2.13
CA PRO A 222 -14.07 -16.31 -2.13
C PRO A 222 -14.55 -16.86 -3.48
N LYS A 223 -15.65 -17.59 -3.45
CA LYS A 223 -16.28 -18.03 -4.68
C LYS A 223 -16.69 -16.85 -5.56
N ASP A 224 -16.51 -16.98 -6.87
CA ASP A 224 -16.82 -15.95 -7.88
C ASP A 224 -16.19 -14.58 -7.51
N PHE A 225 -14.91 -14.60 -7.02
CA PHE A 225 -14.20 -13.44 -6.49
C PHE A 225 -14.17 -12.24 -7.45
N GLU A 226 -13.73 -12.47 -8.68
CA GLU A 226 -13.60 -11.41 -9.70
C GLU A 226 -14.96 -10.98 -10.21
N GLU A 227 -15.82 -11.94 -10.51
CA GLU A 227 -17.18 -11.72 -11.02
C GLU A 227 -18.02 -10.90 -10.05
N ASN A 228 -17.94 -11.17 -8.75
CA ASN A 228 -18.64 -10.42 -7.73
C ASN A 228 -18.15 -8.98 -7.61
N LEU A 229 -16.84 -8.73 -7.75
CA LEU A 229 -16.29 -7.37 -7.77
C LEU A 229 -16.69 -6.61 -9.04
N ASP A 230 -16.64 -7.27 -10.21
CA ASP A 230 -17.11 -6.68 -11.47
C ASP A 230 -18.59 -6.32 -11.40
N GLU A 231 -19.40 -7.19 -10.82
CA GLU A 231 -20.83 -6.92 -10.63
C GLU A 231 -21.08 -5.78 -9.65
N LEU A 232 -20.25 -5.68 -8.58
CA LEU A 232 -20.33 -4.56 -7.65
C LEU A 232 -20.13 -3.22 -8.37
N PHE A 233 -19.12 -3.11 -9.21
CA PHE A 233 -18.86 -1.88 -9.97
C PHE A 233 -19.97 -1.58 -11.01
N LYS A 234 -20.56 -2.59 -11.62
CA LYS A 234 -21.73 -2.43 -12.52
C LYS A 234 -23.01 -2.03 -11.76
N ALA A 235 -23.15 -2.50 -10.52
CA ALA A 235 -24.30 -2.22 -9.68
C ALA A 235 -24.17 -0.91 -8.87
N MET A 236 -23.03 -0.20 -8.96
CA MET A 236 -22.83 1.05 -8.22
C MET A 236 -23.99 2.02 -8.43
N TYR A 237 -24.49 2.56 -7.31
CA TYR A 237 -25.60 3.53 -7.26
C TYR A 237 -26.96 3.01 -7.76
N THR A 238 -27.10 1.71 -7.93
CA THR A 238 -28.39 1.06 -8.28
C THR A 238 -28.99 0.36 -7.04
N GLU A 239 -30.26 -0.01 -7.12
CA GLU A 239 -30.97 -0.76 -6.07
C GLU A 239 -30.29 -2.12 -5.77
N ASN A 240 -29.61 -2.70 -6.74
CA ASN A 240 -28.96 -4.01 -6.62
C ASN A 240 -27.65 -3.98 -5.82
N MET A 241 -27.03 -2.81 -5.62
CA MET A 241 -25.71 -2.67 -4.98
C MET A 241 -25.65 -3.35 -3.60
N ASN A 242 -26.70 -3.16 -2.79
CA ASN A 242 -26.71 -3.74 -1.43
C ASN A 242 -26.75 -5.27 -1.44
N GLU A 243 -27.41 -5.89 -2.41
CA GLU A 243 -27.46 -7.35 -2.53
C GLU A 243 -26.09 -7.90 -2.99
N VAL A 244 -25.41 -7.21 -3.88
CA VAL A 244 -24.06 -7.59 -4.31
C VAL A 244 -23.08 -7.50 -3.13
N ILE A 245 -23.12 -6.42 -2.33
CA ILE A 245 -22.29 -6.26 -1.13
C ILE A 245 -22.54 -7.40 -0.13
N LYS A 246 -23.79 -7.74 0.13
CA LYS A 246 -24.13 -8.88 1.02
C LYS A 246 -23.57 -10.19 0.50
N ARG A 247 -23.63 -10.45 -0.80
CA ARG A 247 -23.07 -11.64 -1.42
C ARG A 247 -21.56 -11.68 -1.28
N ILE A 248 -20.86 -10.60 -1.60
CA ILE A 248 -19.40 -10.47 -1.42
C ILE A 248 -18.99 -10.80 0.02
N TYR A 249 -19.68 -10.21 1.00
CA TYR A 249 -19.43 -10.49 2.41
C TYR A 249 -19.69 -11.94 2.77
N SER A 250 -20.79 -12.52 2.29
CA SER A 250 -21.17 -13.90 2.61
C SER A 250 -20.16 -14.92 2.07
N GLU A 251 -19.71 -14.75 0.82
CA GLU A 251 -18.70 -15.61 0.22
C GLU A 251 -17.33 -15.45 0.93
N LEU A 252 -16.96 -14.21 1.30
CA LEU A 252 -15.76 -13.97 2.11
C LEU A 252 -15.87 -14.67 3.46
N LYS A 253 -17.02 -14.56 4.14
CA LYS A 253 -17.23 -15.19 5.45
C LYS A 253 -17.11 -16.70 5.38
N LEU A 254 -17.63 -17.33 4.33
CA LEU A 254 -17.53 -18.79 4.15
C LEU A 254 -16.07 -19.27 4.06
N VAL A 255 -15.21 -18.55 3.34
CA VAL A 255 -13.79 -18.94 3.25
C VAL A 255 -13.04 -18.59 4.53
N VAL A 256 -13.38 -17.51 5.21
CA VAL A 256 -12.79 -17.18 6.52
C VAL A 256 -13.14 -18.24 7.56
N ASP A 257 -14.41 -18.61 7.71
CA ASP A 257 -14.87 -19.61 8.69
C ASP A 257 -14.26 -21.01 8.43
N LYS A 258 -13.89 -21.31 7.19
CA LYS A 258 -13.26 -22.59 6.81
C LYS A 258 -11.76 -22.63 7.12
N ASN A 259 -11.08 -21.48 7.16
CA ASN A 259 -9.62 -21.40 7.18
C ASN A 259 -9.04 -20.72 8.44
N LEU A 260 -9.86 -20.37 9.41
CA LEU A 260 -9.50 -19.94 10.76
C LEU A 260 -9.85 -20.98 11.80
#